data_181f7de13ad04e0f97312a66c72167ec
#
_entry.id   181f7de13ad04e0f97312a66c72167ec
#
_cell.length_a   1.000
_cell.length_b   1.000
_cell.length_c   1.000
_cell.angle_alpha   90.00
_cell.angle_beta   90.00
_cell.angle_gamma   90.00
#
_symmetry.space_group_name_H-M   'P 1'
#
loop_
_entity.id
_entity.type
_entity.pdbx_description
1 polymer ?
#
loop_
_entity_poly.entity_id
_entity_poly.type
_entity_poly.pdbx_seq_one_letter_code
_entity_poly.pdbx_strand_id
1 'polypeptide(L)'
;MLTLSPLQGALLSDEMTKPHIILAVSINCCRFTDEIKNRRNMAKLNGRRLPVGIQSFQKIRKEGYQYVDKTDIIWNMVNNGDQFVYLSRPRRFGKSVLVDTLQMYLEGRKELFEGLKIMDMEEHWTQHPVIRLDMSRGGASADEIKSYLDYAFASYEKQYGIKPKPTDTLNVRLDMIIKAAHKASGQQVAILIDEYDSPLQHSWKTPEHEGCTAIYRSVFAILKADDEFEKFVFITGITKFTQISLFSSLNNLTNISFFPEYAALCGITDQEIVDYFQPELERMGKQNGWDIQETHNRLKEYYDGYHFCEENMVDIYNPYSFINALAQSKLKTFWASSGATSLLPKFVSDLELRLKDFDNCAILGTTIESSDVTGGGPELFLYQSGYLTIKGYVNGIYLLGIPNHEVRQTLYEMVLPALAMRQSSDLQSTQAFLNLYLNSGNLPEAMKCLKALIADVPYSNKKLASMDMEERYRLIISTILNAIGLRVEVERMLSTGRIDIVAETQATIYVIELKLSKNGGRKAGIEQIINNQYLEPFKSSKRQVIGLAIELDDMGKGLVDWGFAPV
;
A
#
# COMPACT_ATOMS: atom_id res chain seq x y z
N MET A 1 26.34 35.75 -0.13
CA MET A 1 26.74 36.51 -1.35
C MET A 1 26.65 35.55 -2.51
N LEU A 2 25.57 35.59 -3.27
CA LEU A 2 25.43 34.98 -4.59
C LEU A 2 24.62 35.95 -5.43
N THR A 3 25.25 36.44 -6.46
CA THR A 3 24.83 37.48 -7.36
C THR A 3 23.79 36.98 -8.34
N LEU A 4 22.67 37.70 -8.43
CA LEU A 4 21.70 37.60 -9.50
C LEU A 4 22.06 38.56 -10.62
N SER A 5 22.14 38.08 -11.85
CA SER A 5 22.26 38.89 -13.06
C SER A 5 20.86 39.12 -13.68
N PRO A 6 20.61 40.27 -14.33
CA PRO A 6 19.29 40.67 -14.77
C PRO A 6 19.02 40.32 -16.23
N LEU A 7 17.80 39.93 -16.56
CA LEU A 7 17.24 39.99 -17.90
C LEU A 7 16.16 41.05 -17.94
N GLN A 8 16.40 42.05 -18.77
CA GLN A 8 15.50 43.16 -19.11
C GLN A 8 14.49 42.73 -20.19
N GLY A 9 13.27 43.20 -20.03
CA GLY A 9 12.51 43.84 -21.10
C GLY A 9 11.41 43.05 -21.78
N ALA A 10 10.17 43.28 -21.35
CA ALA A 10 9.08 43.71 -22.25
C ALA A 10 7.89 44.18 -21.40
N LEU A 11 7.49 45.37 -21.68
CA LEU A 11 6.30 46.09 -21.20
C LEU A 11 5.01 45.41 -21.69
N LEU A 12 3.97 45.33 -20.85
CA LEU A 12 2.68 46.00 -21.06
C LEU A 12 1.60 45.58 -20.05
N SER A 13 0.99 46.65 -19.52
CA SER A 13 -0.36 46.85 -18.98
C SER A 13 -0.82 46.16 -17.71
N ASP A 14 -0.86 46.97 -16.74
CA ASP A 14 -1.83 47.27 -15.68
C ASP A 14 -2.93 46.30 -15.28
N GLU A 15 -3.06 46.29 -13.94
CA GLU A 15 -4.22 45.92 -13.15
C GLU A 15 -4.52 44.43 -12.91
N MET A 16 -3.71 43.81 -12.07
CA MET A 16 -4.26 42.93 -11.05
C MET A 16 -3.37 42.97 -9.78
N THR A 17 -3.97 43.36 -8.73
CA THR A 17 -3.44 43.79 -7.45
C THR A 17 -2.60 42.73 -6.74
N LYS A 18 -1.36 43.06 -6.43
CA LYS A 18 -0.36 42.31 -5.64
C LYS A 18 -0.76 41.85 -4.22
N PRO A 19 -1.90 42.20 -3.58
CA PRO A 19 -2.23 41.70 -2.25
C PRO A 19 -2.64 40.22 -2.19
N HIS A 20 -3.20 39.66 -3.26
CA HIS A 20 -3.73 38.28 -3.21
C HIS A 20 -2.65 37.17 -3.30
N ILE A 21 -1.53 37.44 -3.98
CA ILE A 21 -0.44 36.46 -4.10
C ILE A 21 0.38 36.40 -2.80
N ILE A 22 0.64 37.56 -2.16
CA ILE A 22 1.34 37.63 -0.88
C ILE A 22 0.50 37.01 0.24
N LEU A 23 -0.84 37.18 0.20
CA LEU A 23 -1.74 36.56 1.16
C LEU A 23 -1.82 35.04 1.00
N ALA A 24 -1.82 34.54 -0.23
CA ALA A 24 -1.85 33.11 -0.52
C ALA A 24 -0.54 32.39 -0.12
N VAL A 25 0.61 33.02 -0.34
CA VAL A 25 1.92 32.48 0.09
C VAL A 25 2.07 32.58 1.61
N SER A 26 1.59 33.66 2.24
CA SER A 26 1.58 33.81 3.69
C SER A 26 0.64 32.82 4.37
N ILE A 27 -0.56 32.59 3.83
CA ILE A 27 -1.53 31.60 4.34
C ILE A 27 -1.00 30.18 4.18
N ASN A 28 -0.31 29.85 3.09
CA ASN A 28 0.31 28.54 2.92
C ASN A 28 1.52 28.36 3.85
N CYS A 29 2.33 29.38 4.08
CA CYS A 29 3.44 29.31 5.02
C CYS A 29 2.95 29.18 6.48
N CYS A 30 1.89 29.90 6.86
CA CYS A 30 1.25 29.75 8.18
C CYS A 30 0.58 28.38 8.34
N ARG A 31 -0.09 27.87 7.31
CA ARG A 31 -0.65 26.50 7.34
C ARG A 31 0.43 25.44 7.47
N PHE A 32 1.56 25.58 6.77
CA PHE A 32 2.69 24.65 6.85
C PHE A 32 3.38 24.68 8.23
N THR A 33 3.53 25.86 8.84
CA THR A 33 4.05 26.00 10.20
C THR A 33 3.08 25.54 11.26
N ASP A 34 1.77 25.72 11.05
CA ASP A 34 0.73 25.21 11.95
C ASP A 34 0.55 23.69 11.81
N GLU A 35 0.70 23.12 10.60
CA GLU A 35 0.77 21.67 10.43
C GLU A 35 2.00 21.04 11.09
N ILE A 36 3.16 21.67 11.02
CA ILE A 36 4.38 21.20 11.70
C ILE A 36 4.26 21.35 13.22
N LYS A 37 3.69 22.46 13.72
CA LYS A 37 3.39 22.63 15.15
C LYS A 37 2.31 21.67 15.63
N ASN A 38 1.26 21.45 14.87
CA ASN A 38 0.24 20.45 15.16
C ASN A 38 0.81 19.03 15.13
N ARG A 39 1.69 18.67 14.19
CA ARG A 39 2.40 17.38 14.21
C ARG A 39 3.26 17.21 15.48
N ARG A 40 3.92 18.25 15.97
CA ARG A 40 4.69 18.20 17.24
C ARG A 40 3.80 18.17 18.48
N ASN A 41 2.66 18.84 18.48
CA ASN A 41 1.73 18.86 19.61
C ASN A 41 0.81 17.63 19.65
N MET A 42 0.45 17.04 18.50
CA MET A 42 -0.31 15.78 18.43
C MET A 42 0.46 14.57 18.95
N ALA A 43 1.81 14.61 18.91
CA ALA A 43 2.64 13.54 19.47
C ALA A 43 2.68 13.51 21.03
N LYS A 44 2.02 14.43 21.73
CA LYS A 44 2.09 14.58 23.19
C LYS A 44 0.73 14.50 23.90
N LEU A 45 -0.25 13.80 23.38
CA LEU A 45 -1.52 13.62 24.09
C LEU A 45 -1.44 12.38 25.01
N ASN A 46 -1.63 12.61 26.30
CA ASN A 46 -1.64 11.61 27.38
C ASN A 46 -0.34 10.80 27.62
N GLY A 47 0.84 11.35 27.28
CA GLY A 47 2.11 10.68 27.57
C GLY A 47 2.50 9.56 26.60
N ARG A 48 1.61 9.15 25.69
CA ARG A 48 1.89 8.14 24.65
C ARG A 48 2.22 8.81 23.32
N ARG A 49 3.28 8.33 22.65
CA ARG A 49 3.72 8.81 21.33
C ARG A 49 3.41 7.75 20.28
N LEU A 50 2.76 8.13 19.18
CA LEU A 50 2.56 7.23 18.03
C LEU A 50 3.80 7.23 17.14
N PRO A 51 4.32 6.06 16.71
CA PRO A 51 5.56 5.93 15.94
C PRO A 51 5.36 6.22 14.45
N VAL A 52 4.83 7.41 14.11
CA VAL A 52 4.58 7.80 12.71
C VAL A 52 5.89 7.87 11.93
N GLY A 53 6.08 6.96 10.98
CA GLY A 53 7.27 6.91 10.11
C GLY A 53 8.57 6.50 10.81
N ILE A 54 8.51 5.96 12.04
CA ILE A 54 9.69 5.48 12.77
C ILE A 54 9.90 4.01 12.44
N GLN A 55 11.11 3.68 11.99
CA GLN A 55 11.52 2.32 11.63
C GLN A 55 12.48 1.70 12.65
N SER A 56 13.06 2.49 13.56
CA SER A 56 13.99 2.00 14.55
C SER A 56 13.29 1.55 15.83
N PHE A 57 13.36 0.25 16.12
CA PHE A 57 12.88 -0.35 17.37
C PHE A 57 13.58 0.27 18.58
N GLN A 58 14.90 0.44 18.52
CA GLN A 58 15.66 1.08 19.58
C GLN A 58 15.11 2.49 19.90
N LYS A 59 14.79 3.30 18.88
CA LYS A 59 14.20 4.62 19.06
C LYS A 59 12.81 4.55 19.65
N ILE A 60 11.97 3.61 19.16
CA ILE A 60 10.63 3.37 19.66
C ILE A 60 10.69 3.10 21.17
N ARG A 61 11.56 2.21 21.61
CA ARG A 61 11.68 1.83 23.02
C ARG A 61 12.28 2.94 23.89
N LYS A 62 13.38 3.56 23.47
CA LYS A 62 14.08 4.60 24.26
C LYS A 62 13.27 5.89 24.41
N GLU A 63 12.48 6.26 23.41
CA GLU A 63 11.70 7.51 23.42
C GLU A 63 10.24 7.31 23.86
N GLY A 64 9.85 6.08 24.25
CA GLY A 64 8.52 5.77 24.78
C GLY A 64 7.40 5.87 23.75
N TYR A 65 7.66 5.50 22.50
CA TYR A 65 6.62 5.34 21.49
C TYR A 65 5.81 4.08 21.73
N GLN A 66 4.56 4.09 21.29
CA GLN A 66 3.71 2.90 21.30
C GLN A 66 4.33 1.80 20.40
N TYR A 67 4.49 0.61 20.95
CA TYR A 67 4.95 -0.57 20.25
C TYR A 67 3.89 -1.67 20.36
N VAL A 68 3.50 -2.28 19.25
CA VAL A 68 2.65 -3.48 19.24
C VAL A 68 3.57 -4.68 19.35
N ASP A 69 3.47 -5.39 20.45
CA ASP A 69 4.42 -6.44 20.82
C ASP A 69 4.17 -7.74 20.04
N LYS A 70 5.13 -8.09 19.20
CA LYS A 70 5.21 -9.33 18.40
C LYS A 70 6.44 -10.17 18.78
N THR A 71 7.05 -9.87 19.92
CA THR A 71 8.35 -10.45 20.26
C THR A 71 8.27 -11.94 20.61
N ASP A 72 7.10 -12.44 20.98
CA ASP A 72 6.81 -13.86 21.12
C ASP A 72 6.93 -14.61 19.77
N ILE A 73 6.37 -14.04 18.70
CA ILE A 73 6.47 -14.61 17.35
C ILE A 73 7.91 -14.53 16.85
N ILE A 74 8.61 -13.41 17.12
CA ILE A 74 10.01 -13.21 16.74
C ILE A 74 10.91 -14.24 17.44
N TRP A 75 10.71 -14.47 18.73
CA TRP A 75 11.48 -15.47 19.49
C TRP A 75 11.29 -16.88 18.92
N ASN A 76 10.04 -17.26 18.65
CA ASN A 76 9.72 -18.56 18.04
C ASN A 76 10.36 -18.70 16.66
N MET A 77 10.34 -17.67 15.82
CA MET A 77 10.95 -17.69 14.49
C MET A 77 12.47 -17.94 14.55
N VAL A 78 13.17 -17.32 15.50
CA VAL A 78 14.63 -17.43 15.60
C VAL A 78 15.08 -18.73 16.29
N ASN A 79 14.29 -19.26 17.24
CA ASN A 79 14.72 -20.39 18.08
C ASN A 79 14.06 -21.72 17.71
N ASN A 80 12.85 -21.70 17.17
CA ASN A 80 12.08 -22.90 16.83
C ASN A 80 11.82 -23.02 15.32
N GLY A 81 12.15 -22.00 14.53
CA GLY A 81 12.00 -21.98 13.08
C GLY A 81 13.25 -22.43 12.34
N ASP A 82 13.22 -22.21 11.04
CA ASP A 82 14.33 -22.52 10.15
C ASP A 82 15.45 -21.47 10.25
N GLN A 83 16.68 -21.91 9.96
CA GLN A 83 17.85 -21.04 9.97
C GLN A 83 17.80 -19.97 8.88
N PHE A 84 17.25 -20.31 7.71
CA PHE A 84 17.16 -19.42 6.53
C PHE A 84 15.69 -19.08 6.28
N VAL A 85 15.32 -17.85 6.50
CA VAL A 85 13.93 -17.41 6.47
C VAL A 85 13.71 -16.25 5.48
N TYR A 86 12.69 -16.40 4.65
CA TYR A 86 12.21 -15.36 3.76
C TYR A 86 10.79 -14.91 4.13
N LEU A 87 10.59 -13.58 4.23
CA LEU A 87 9.28 -12.99 4.47
C LEU A 87 8.98 -11.90 3.43
N SER A 88 7.90 -12.07 2.67
CA SER A 88 7.33 -10.97 1.89
C SER A 88 6.11 -10.37 2.57
N ARG A 89 6.02 -9.06 2.57
CA ARG A 89 4.84 -8.29 2.98
C ARG A 89 4.77 -7.02 2.14
N PRO A 90 3.59 -6.47 1.88
CA PRO A 90 3.47 -5.22 1.15
C PRO A 90 4.24 -4.07 1.79
N ARG A 91 4.39 -2.98 1.07
CA ARG A 91 5.02 -1.76 1.63
C ARG A 91 4.27 -1.27 2.85
N ARG A 92 5.01 -0.71 3.83
CA ARG A 92 4.46 -0.07 5.04
C ARG A 92 3.82 -1.02 6.06
N PHE A 93 4.09 -2.32 5.98
CA PHE A 93 3.64 -3.32 6.97
C PHE A 93 4.58 -3.50 8.18
N GLY A 94 5.62 -2.70 8.33
CA GLY A 94 6.51 -2.76 9.48
C GLY A 94 7.72 -3.71 9.32
N LYS A 95 8.02 -4.18 8.10
CA LYS A 95 9.19 -5.06 7.83
C LYS A 95 10.50 -4.52 8.39
N SER A 96 10.81 -3.25 8.14
CA SER A 96 12.06 -2.64 8.64
C SER A 96 12.09 -2.50 10.16
N VAL A 97 10.94 -2.32 10.82
CA VAL A 97 10.85 -2.38 12.29
C VAL A 97 11.12 -3.80 12.78
N LEU A 98 10.59 -4.83 12.10
CA LEU A 98 10.88 -6.23 12.39
C LEU A 98 12.38 -6.53 12.25
N VAL A 99 13.01 -6.08 11.16
CA VAL A 99 14.47 -6.26 10.95
C VAL A 99 15.27 -5.57 12.05
N ASP A 100 14.89 -4.35 12.46
CA ASP A 100 15.56 -3.63 13.55
C ASP A 100 15.33 -4.31 14.91
N THR A 101 14.13 -4.89 15.14
CA THR A 101 13.85 -5.67 16.36
C THR A 101 14.68 -6.96 16.40
N LEU A 102 14.76 -7.69 15.26
CA LEU A 102 15.61 -8.87 15.12
C LEU A 102 17.08 -8.55 15.39
N GLN A 103 17.58 -7.45 14.83
CA GLN A 103 18.95 -7.00 15.07
C GLN A 103 19.20 -6.77 16.57
N MET A 104 18.34 -6.01 17.23
CA MET A 104 18.49 -5.72 18.67
C MET A 104 18.40 -6.98 19.53
N TYR A 105 17.53 -7.93 19.16
CA TYR A 105 17.41 -9.22 19.84
C TYR A 105 18.68 -10.07 19.68
N LEU A 106 19.14 -10.24 18.45
CA LEU A 106 20.33 -11.04 18.12
C LEU A 106 21.64 -10.41 18.64
N GLU A 107 21.69 -9.09 18.80
CA GLU A 107 22.78 -8.38 19.48
C GLU A 107 22.71 -8.50 21.02
N GLY A 108 21.70 -9.19 21.58
CA GLY A 108 21.53 -9.38 23.02
C GLY A 108 21.18 -8.11 23.79
N ARG A 109 20.49 -7.13 23.16
CA ARG A 109 20.15 -5.84 23.75
C ARG A 109 18.93 -5.93 24.67
N LYS A 110 19.05 -6.77 25.72
CA LYS A 110 17.98 -7.10 26.66
C LYS A 110 17.22 -5.89 27.20
N GLU A 111 17.93 -4.79 27.48
CA GLU A 111 17.36 -3.57 28.04
C GLU A 111 16.27 -2.91 27.15
N LEU A 112 16.26 -3.20 25.85
CA LEU A 112 15.24 -2.69 24.93
C LEU A 112 13.94 -3.52 24.96
N PHE A 113 13.99 -4.71 25.51
CA PHE A 113 12.87 -5.65 25.52
C PHE A 113 12.13 -5.70 26.86
N GLU A 114 12.57 -4.94 27.86
CA GLU A 114 11.91 -4.90 29.17
C GLU A 114 10.40 -4.68 29.05
N GLY A 115 9.61 -5.55 29.70
CA GLY A 115 8.16 -5.51 29.67
C GLY A 115 7.51 -6.00 28.37
N LEU A 116 8.27 -6.61 27.45
CA LEU A 116 7.75 -7.31 26.27
C LEU A 116 7.70 -8.82 26.50
N LYS A 117 6.85 -9.52 25.77
CA LYS A 117 6.59 -10.97 25.91
C LYS A 117 7.83 -11.84 25.82
N ILE A 118 8.81 -11.47 25.02
CA ILE A 118 10.08 -12.20 24.86
C ILE A 118 10.86 -12.34 26.17
N MET A 119 10.64 -11.43 27.14
CA MET A 119 11.31 -11.48 28.44
C MET A 119 10.95 -12.72 29.26
N ASP A 120 9.77 -13.29 29.02
CA ASP A 120 9.30 -14.51 29.68
C ASP A 120 9.76 -15.78 28.94
N MET A 121 10.37 -15.64 27.74
CA MET A 121 10.76 -16.72 26.84
C MET A 121 12.27 -16.87 26.71
N GLU A 122 13.02 -15.75 26.74
CA GLU A 122 14.46 -15.71 26.49
C GLU A 122 15.25 -15.62 27.80
N GLU A 123 16.02 -16.68 28.05
CA GLU A 123 16.81 -16.78 29.29
C GLU A 123 18.27 -16.28 29.12
N HIS A 124 18.86 -16.52 27.94
CA HIS A 124 20.32 -16.40 27.77
C HIS A 124 20.81 -15.07 27.19
N TRP A 125 19.99 -14.42 26.34
CA TRP A 125 20.35 -13.16 25.68
C TRP A 125 21.72 -13.17 25.04
N THR A 126 22.02 -14.26 24.30
CA THR A 126 23.30 -14.46 23.62
C THR A 126 23.57 -13.33 22.63
N GLN A 127 24.80 -12.79 22.67
CA GLN A 127 25.20 -11.72 21.75
C GLN A 127 25.81 -12.33 20.48
N HIS A 128 25.06 -12.32 19.39
CA HIS A 128 25.53 -12.72 18.08
C HIS A 128 26.05 -11.49 17.30
N PRO A 129 27.14 -11.60 16.52
CA PRO A 129 27.46 -10.56 15.55
C PRO A 129 26.39 -10.50 14.47
N VAL A 130 25.97 -9.28 14.10
CA VAL A 130 24.92 -9.07 13.11
C VAL A 130 25.47 -8.34 11.89
N ILE A 131 25.27 -8.92 10.71
CA ILE A 131 25.51 -8.27 9.42
C ILE A 131 24.15 -7.86 8.86
N ARG A 132 23.92 -6.55 8.74
CA ARG A 132 22.68 -6.00 8.19
C ARG A 132 22.93 -5.30 6.88
N LEU A 133 22.16 -5.64 5.84
CA LEU A 133 22.17 -5.01 4.53
C LEU A 133 20.77 -4.43 4.22
N ASP A 134 20.72 -3.14 3.90
CA ASP A 134 19.51 -2.44 3.45
C ASP A 134 19.61 -2.21 1.94
N MET A 135 19.05 -3.12 1.16
CA MET A 135 19.19 -3.11 -0.30
C MET A 135 18.39 -2.00 -0.99
N SER A 136 17.54 -1.27 -0.25
CA SER A 136 16.90 -0.05 -0.80
C SER A 136 17.91 1.00 -1.27
N ARG A 137 19.15 0.93 -0.78
CA ARG A 137 20.27 1.82 -1.12
C ARG A 137 21.07 1.37 -2.34
N GLY A 138 20.74 0.19 -2.88
CA GLY A 138 21.51 -0.43 -3.97
C GLY A 138 21.26 0.16 -5.36
N GLY A 139 20.39 1.16 -5.48
CA GLY A 139 20.09 1.81 -6.77
C GLY A 139 19.35 0.92 -7.77
N ALA A 140 19.61 1.12 -9.07
CA ALA A 140 18.91 0.45 -10.17
C ALA A 140 19.87 -0.18 -11.22
N SER A 141 21.16 -0.15 -10.97
CA SER A 141 22.19 -0.70 -11.86
C SER A 141 23.17 -1.60 -11.13
N ALA A 142 23.88 -2.44 -11.87
CA ALA A 142 24.90 -3.33 -11.33
C ALA A 142 26.01 -2.56 -10.60
N ASP A 143 26.43 -1.42 -11.13
CA ASP A 143 27.50 -0.60 -10.55
C ASP A 143 27.04 0.10 -9.26
N GLU A 144 25.78 0.53 -9.18
CA GLU A 144 25.23 1.11 -7.95
C GLU A 144 25.11 0.06 -6.85
N ILE A 145 24.66 -1.18 -7.17
CA ILE A 145 24.63 -2.29 -6.21
C ILE A 145 26.03 -2.61 -5.69
N LYS A 146 27.03 -2.70 -6.58
CA LYS A 146 28.44 -2.92 -6.20
C LYS A 146 28.93 -1.82 -5.28
N SER A 147 28.70 -0.57 -5.65
CA SER A 147 29.13 0.60 -4.85
C SER A 147 28.53 0.60 -3.45
N TYR A 148 27.24 0.26 -3.34
CA TYR A 148 26.58 0.13 -2.05
C TYR A 148 27.16 -1.01 -1.21
N LEU A 149 27.33 -2.20 -1.80
CA LEU A 149 27.91 -3.35 -1.09
C LEU A 149 29.37 -3.11 -0.71
N ASP A 150 30.15 -2.47 -1.55
CA ASP A 150 31.52 -2.03 -1.23
C ASP A 150 31.53 -1.12 0.01
N TYR A 151 30.63 -0.14 0.06
CA TYR A 151 30.49 0.75 1.21
C TYR A 151 30.06 0.00 2.47
N ALA A 152 29.07 -0.88 2.37
CA ALA A 152 28.57 -1.65 3.51
C ALA A 152 29.64 -2.61 4.06
N PHE A 153 30.34 -3.35 3.19
CA PHE A 153 31.38 -4.28 3.58
C PHE A 153 32.60 -3.59 4.19
N ALA A 154 33.01 -2.43 3.66
CA ALA A 154 34.11 -1.66 4.22
C ALA A 154 33.92 -1.32 5.71
N SER A 155 32.68 -1.12 6.14
CA SER A 155 32.36 -0.90 7.57
C SER A 155 32.66 -2.12 8.42
N TYR A 156 32.23 -3.31 7.99
CA TYR A 156 32.48 -4.58 8.71
C TYR A 156 33.95 -5.01 8.61
N GLU A 157 34.60 -4.80 7.46
CA GLU A 157 36.04 -5.05 7.27
C GLU A 157 36.87 -4.25 8.27
N LYS A 158 36.55 -2.96 8.42
CA LYS A 158 37.19 -2.11 9.44
C LYS A 158 36.92 -2.61 10.86
N GLN A 159 35.69 -3.02 11.16
CA GLN A 159 35.29 -3.52 12.48
C GLN A 159 36.05 -4.78 12.87
N TYR A 160 36.25 -5.71 11.92
CA TYR A 160 36.91 -6.99 12.16
C TYR A 160 38.38 -7.04 11.73
N GLY A 161 38.97 -5.90 11.34
CA GLY A 161 40.38 -5.79 10.97
C GLY A 161 40.76 -6.51 9.68
N ILE A 162 39.81 -6.71 8.77
CA ILE A 162 40.01 -7.36 7.48
C ILE A 162 40.64 -6.38 6.51
N LYS A 163 41.59 -6.86 5.72
CA LYS A 163 42.23 -6.10 4.64
C LYS A 163 42.04 -6.83 3.32
N PRO A 164 40.92 -6.57 2.60
CA PRO A 164 40.67 -7.23 1.33
C PRO A 164 41.71 -6.81 0.29
N LYS A 165 42.04 -7.71 -0.62
CA LYS A 165 42.86 -7.42 -1.77
C LYS A 165 42.02 -6.72 -2.85
N PRO A 166 42.59 -5.89 -3.72
CA PRO A 166 41.87 -5.26 -4.84
C PRO A 166 41.22 -6.25 -5.81
N THR A 167 41.67 -7.51 -5.80
CA THR A 167 41.13 -8.60 -6.62
C THR A 167 40.00 -9.38 -5.95
N ASP A 168 39.74 -9.16 -4.65
CA ASP A 168 38.73 -9.90 -3.93
C ASP A 168 37.32 -9.42 -4.38
N THR A 169 36.53 -10.39 -4.82
CA THR A 169 35.17 -10.17 -5.27
C THR A 169 34.22 -9.99 -4.06
N LEU A 170 33.03 -9.42 -4.27
CA LEU A 170 32.08 -9.14 -3.20
C LEU A 170 31.69 -10.39 -2.39
N ASN A 171 31.52 -11.53 -3.05
CA ASN A 171 31.23 -12.80 -2.36
C ASN A 171 32.41 -13.26 -1.46
N VAL A 172 33.66 -13.14 -1.92
CA VAL A 172 34.84 -13.45 -1.12
C VAL A 172 34.95 -12.51 0.10
N ARG A 173 34.64 -11.23 -0.09
CA ARG A 173 34.66 -10.25 1.00
C ARG A 173 33.58 -10.55 2.05
N LEU A 174 32.37 -10.95 1.61
CA LEU A 174 31.30 -11.34 2.52
C LEU A 174 31.69 -12.61 3.32
N ASP A 175 32.25 -13.63 2.66
CA ASP A 175 32.81 -14.82 3.31
C ASP A 175 33.83 -14.45 4.39
N MET A 176 34.80 -13.58 4.05
CA MET A 176 35.81 -13.11 5.01
C MET A 176 35.20 -12.38 6.21
N ILE A 177 34.14 -11.59 5.99
CA ILE A 177 33.43 -10.86 7.05
C ILE A 177 32.72 -11.83 7.98
N ILE A 178 31.96 -12.80 7.43
CA ILE A 178 31.25 -13.82 8.22
C ILE A 178 32.24 -14.59 9.11
N LYS A 179 33.30 -15.14 8.53
CA LYS A 179 34.31 -15.93 9.27
C LYS A 179 35.07 -15.11 10.30
N ALA A 180 35.41 -13.85 9.99
CA ALA A 180 36.08 -12.96 10.93
C ALA A 180 35.17 -12.56 12.09
N ALA A 181 33.88 -12.28 11.82
CA ALA A 181 32.89 -11.96 12.83
C ALA A 181 32.66 -13.14 13.79
N HIS A 182 32.49 -14.37 13.25
CA HIS A 182 32.41 -15.60 14.00
C HIS A 182 33.65 -15.80 14.88
N LYS A 183 34.83 -15.69 14.29
CA LYS A 183 36.11 -15.89 15.03
C LYS A 183 36.30 -14.88 16.16
N ALA A 184 35.90 -13.62 15.93
CA ALA A 184 36.06 -12.53 16.91
C ALA A 184 35.12 -12.70 18.12
N SER A 185 33.90 -13.18 17.88
CA SER A 185 32.87 -13.32 18.93
C SER A 185 32.83 -14.72 19.57
N GLY A 186 33.27 -15.76 18.87
CA GLY A 186 33.04 -17.14 19.21
C GLY A 186 31.57 -17.59 19.03
N GLN A 187 30.74 -16.75 18.45
CA GLN A 187 29.32 -16.99 18.21
C GLN A 187 29.02 -17.03 16.72
N GLN A 188 27.99 -17.78 16.33
CA GLN A 188 27.47 -17.75 14.96
C GLN A 188 26.91 -16.37 14.60
N VAL A 189 27.01 -16.00 13.34
CA VAL A 189 26.66 -14.69 12.79
C VAL A 189 25.18 -14.66 12.37
N ALA A 190 24.49 -13.60 12.67
CA ALA A 190 23.16 -13.35 12.10
C ALA A 190 23.26 -12.42 10.89
N ILE A 191 22.51 -12.72 9.82
CA ILE A 191 22.52 -11.95 8.58
C ILE A 191 21.10 -11.50 8.29
N LEU A 192 20.92 -10.17 8.21
CA LEU A 192 19.61 -9.53 8.00
C LEU A 192 19.65 -8.71 6.72
N ILE A 193 18.81 -9.07 5.74
CA ILE A 193 18.73 -8.40 4.43
C ILE A 193 17.34 -7.79 4.27
N ASP A 194 17.27 -6.45 4.36
CA ASP A 194 16.02 -5.69 4.20
C ASP A 194 15.88 -5.19 2.76
N GLU A 195 14.64 -5.14 2.27
CA GLU A 195 14.26 -4.66 0.94
C GLU A 195 15.11 -5.27 -0.20
N TYR A 196 15.38 -6.61 -0.11
CA TYR A 196 16.29 -7.30 -1.03
C TYR A 196 15.92 -7.08 -2.49
N ASP A 197 14.65 -6.96 -2.79
CA ASP A 197 14.09 -6.87 -4.14
C ASP A 197 14.09 -5.43 -4.72
N SER A 198 14.43 -4.43 -3.93
CA SER A 198 14.38 -3.01 -4.36
C SER A 198 15.20 -2.72 -5.63
N PRO A 199 16.50 -3.07 -5.75
CA PRO A 199 17.26 -2.84 -6.97
C PRO A 199 16.73 -3.62 -8.18
N LEU A 200 16.16 -4.79 -7.93
CA LEU A 200 15.61 -5.64 -8.97
C LEU A 200 14.29 -5.09 -9.51
N GLN A 201 13.46 -4.53 -8.64
CA GLN A 201 12.25 -3.82 -9.04
C GLN A 201 12.57 -2.59 -9.89
N HIS A 202 13.58 -1.81 -9.50
CA HIS A 202 13.97 -0.61 -10.24
C HIS A 202 14.58 -0.92 -11.61
N SER A 203 15.40 -1.98 -11.69
CA SER A 203 16.02 -2.42 -12.94
C SER A 203 15.09 -3.23 -13.86
N TRP A 204 13.94 -3.70 -13.38
CA TRP A 204 13.04 -4.58 -14.13
C TRP A 204 12.56 -3.95 -15.44
N LYS A 205 12.57 -4.74 -16.53
CA LYS A 205 12.32 -4.28 -17.92
C LYS A 205 13.31 -3.19 -18.40
N THR A 206 14.50 -3.13 -17.82
CA THR A 206 15.60 -2.30 -18.31
C THR A 206 16.80 -3.17 -18.72
N PRO A 207 17.75 -2.68 -19.54
CA PRO A 207 18.98 -3.41 -19.89
C PRO A 207 19.85 -3.78 -18.68
N GLU A 208 19.71 -3.08 -17.55
CA GLU A 208 20.49 -3.28 -16.34
C GLU A 208 20.09 -4.52 -15.52
N HIS A 209 18.89 -5.07 -15.77
CA HIS A 209 18.30 -6.11 -14.93
C HIS A 209 19.15 -7.38 -14.83
N GLU A 210 19.73 -7.82 -15.95
CA GLU A 210 20.58 -9.01 -15.97
C GLU A 210 21.87 -8.81 -15.15
N GLY A 211 22.49 -7.65 -15.27
CA GLY A 211 23.65 -7.27 -14.47
C GLY A 211 23.37 -7.22 -12.97
N CYS A 212 22.25 -6.62 -12.59
CA CYS A 212 21.78 -6.61 -11.19
C CYS A 212 21.59 -8.04 -10.66
N THR A 213 20.90 -8.88 -11.42
CA THR A 213 20.64 -10.28 -11.08
C THR A 213 21.93 -11.09 -10.90
N ALA A 214 22.93 -10.89 -11.78
CA ALA A 214 24.22 -11.58 -11.72
C ALA A 214 24.98 -11.26 -10.42
N ILE A 215 24.93 -10.01 -9.93
CA ILE A 215 25.55 -9.63 -8.65
C ILE A 215 24.88 -10.34 -7.49
N TYR A 216 23.56 -10.36 -7.47
CA TYR A 216 22.80 -11.06 -6.41
C TYR A 216 23.16 -12.54 -6.34
N ARG A 217 23.22 -13.21 -7.49
CA ARG A 217 23.64 -14.62 -7.57
C ARG A 217 25.03 -14.83 -6.98
N SER A 218 25.97 -13.98 -7.38
CA SER A 218 27.35 -14.08 -6.92
C SER A 218 27.49 -13.85 -5.43
N VAL A 219 26.91 -12.77 -4.92
CA VAL A 219 27.12 -12.34 -3.51
C VAL A 219 26.39 -13.27 -2.53
N PHE A 220 25.12 -13.55 -2.78
CA PHE A 220 24.30 -14.29 -1.82
C PHE A 220 24.45 -15.82 -1.91
N ALA A 221 25.14 -16.37 -2.93
CA ALA A 221 25.46 -17.80 -2.97
C ALA A 221 26.34 -18.23 -1.78
N ILE A 222 27.10 -17.30 -1.18
CA ILE A 222 27.98 -17.59 -0.05
C ILE A 222 27.21 -17.98 1.21
N LEU A 223 25.99 -17.45 1.40
CA LEU A 223 25.18 -17.74 2.57
C LEU A 223 24.90 -19.23 2.75
N LYS A 224 24.79 -19.97 1.65
CA LYS A 224 24.64 -21.44 1.73
C LYS A 224 25.96 -22.16 2.02
N ALA A 225 27.07 -21.59 1.55
CA ALA A 225 28.39 -22.21 1.73
C ALA A 225 28.93 -22.02 3.16
N ASP A 226 28.47 -20.99 3.85
CA ASP A 226 28.92 -20.60 5.19
C ASP A 226 27.89 -20.94 6.29
N ASP A 227 26.93 -21.84 6.04
CA ASP A 227 25.82 -22.18 6.93
C ASP A 227 26.26 -22.59 8.35
N GLU A 228 27.43 -23.24 8.50
CA GLU A 228 28.01 -23.59 9.79
C GLU A 228 28.39 -22.38 10.67
N PHE A 229 28.66 -21.20 10.04
CA PHE A 229 29.03 -19.98 10.75
C PHE A 229 27.81 -19.08 11.03
N GLU A 230 26.64 -19.43 10.51
CA GLU A 230 25.45 -18.62 10.55
C GLU A 230 24.45 -19.11 11.60
N LYS A 231 23.96 -18.20 12.46
CA LYS A 231 22.89 -18.48 13.44
C LYS A 231 21.52 -18.37 12.80
N PHE A 232 21.32 -17.30 12.00
CA PHE A 232 20.03 -16.97 11.44
C PHE A 232 20.20 -16.04 10.24
N VAL A 233 19.56 -16.36 9.13
CA VAL A 233 19.54 -15.55 7.92
C VAL A 233 18.11 -15.14 7.64
N PHE A 234 17.85 -13.84 7.68
CA PHE A 234 16.52 -13.28 7.42
C PHE A 234 16.54 -12.35 6.20
N ILE A 235 15.74 -12.69 5.22
CA ILE A 235 15.60 -11.91 3.98
C ILE A 235 14.17 -11.40 3.88
N THR A 236 13.98 -10.10 3.66
CA THR A 236 12.65 -9.54 3.48
C THR A 236 12.56 -8.57 2.31
N GLY A 237 11.37 -8.52 1.70
CA GLY A 237 11.04 -7.68 0.56
C GLY A 237 9.54 -7.58 0.33
N ILE A 238 9.17 -7.11 -0.85
CA ILE A 238 7.77 -7.01 -1.29
C ILE A 238 7.47 -8.14 -2.27
N THR A 239 8.34 -8.31 -3.26
CA THR A 239 8.17 -9.24 -4.38
C THR A 239 9.15 -10.39 -4.30
N LYS A 240 8.73 -11.57 -4.77
CA LYS A 240 9.60 -12.73 -4.91
C LYS A 240 10.15 -12.77 -6.33
N PHE A 241 11.47 -12.67 -6.48
CA PHE A 241 12.17 -12.82 -7.76
C PHE A 241 12.82 -14.21 -7.82
N THR A 242 12.06 -15.22 -8.26
CA THR A 242 12.53 -16.63 -8.32
C THR A 242 13.52 -16.90 -9.45
N GLN A 243 13.47 -16.14 -10.54
CA GLN A 243 14.43 -16.26 -11.64
C GLN A 243 15.84 -15.81 -11.27
N ILE A 244 15.96 -15.06 -10.17
CA ILE A 244 17.24 -14.90 -9.52
C ILE A 244 17.51 -16.22 -8.83
N SER A 245 18.58 -16.89 -9.23
CA SER A 245 19.03 -18.13 -8.59
C SER A 245 19.33 -17.98 -7.06
N LEU A 246 18.93 -16.84 -6.44
CA LEU A 246 18.93 -16.70 -4.99
C LEU A 246 18.12 -17.83 -4.35
N PHE A 247 16.86 -18.02 -4.77
CA PHE A 247 16.01 -19.08 -4.25
C PHE A 247 16.40 -20.48 -4.75
N SER A 248 17.06 -20.59 -5.89
CA SER A 248 17.58 -21.88 -6.38
C SER A 248 18.97 -22.23 -5.81
N SER A 249 19.79 -21.23 -5.50
CA SER A 249 21.07 -21.43 -4.80
C SER A 249 20.89 -21.54 -3.28
N LEU A 250 19.90 -20.85 -2.68
CA LEU A 250 19.48 -21.02 -1.29
C LEU A 250 18.24 -21.94 -1.23
N ASN A 251 18.40 -23.20 -1.63
CA ASN A 251 17.30 -24.17 -1.62
C ASN A 251 16.85 -24.57 -0.20
N ASN A 252 17.55 -24.12 0.82
CA ASN A 252 17.23 -24.21 2.24
C ASN A 252 16.47 -22.96 2.78
N LEU A 253 16.12 -21.99 1.92
CA LEU A 253 15.39 -20.78 2.32
C LEU A 253 13.89 -21.08 2.46
N THR A 254 13.38 -21.04 3.67
CA THR A 254 11.97 -21.25 4.00
C THR A 254 11.18 -19.97 3.80
N ASN A 255 10.18 -20.02 2.93
CA ASN A 255 9.26 -18.90 2.72
C ASN A 255 8.11 -18.94 3.72
N ILE A 256 8.22 -18.15 4.79
CA ILE A 256 7.23 -18.09 5.87
C ILE A 256 6.05 -17.14 5.57
N SER A 257 5.98 -16.58 4.37
CA SER A 257 4.98 -15.55 4.03
C SER A 257 3.54 -16.05 4.12
N PHE A 258 3.34 -17.37 3.94
CA PHE A 258 2.02 -18.03 3.96
C PHE A 258 1.81 -18.93 5.20
N PHE A 259 2.73 -18.94 6.16
CA PHE A 259 2.61 -19.77 7.35
C PHE A 259 1.63 -19.17 8.36
N PRO A 260 0.69 -19.96 8.91
CA PRO A 260 -0.34 -19.48 9.82
C PRO A 260 0.18 -18.77 11.07
N GLU A 261 1.29 -19.26 11.63
CA GLU A 261 1.96 -18.72 12.81
C GLU A 261 2.58 -17.34 12.59
N TYR A 262 2.91 -16.99 11.32
CA TYR A 262 3.50 -15.71 10.95
C TYR A 262 2.50 -14.76 10.25
N ALA A 263 1.22 -15.14 10.15
CA ALA A 263 0.20 -14.30 9.51
C ALA A 263 0.11 -12.91 10.13
N ALA A 264 0.23 -12.80 11.46
CA ALA A 264 0.17 -11.56 12.22
C ALA A 264 1.54 -10.95 12.58
N LEU A 265 2.66 -11.49 12.07
CA LEU A 265 4.02 -11.02 12.42
C LEU A 265 4.24 -9.55 12.02
N CYS A 266 3.71 -9.14 10.88
CA CYS A 266 3.70 -7.77 10.39
C CYS A 266 2.26 -7.24 10.30
N GLY A 267 2.07 -5.97 10.63
CA GLY A 267 0.75 -5.35 10.65
C GLY A 267 0.16 -5.27 12.06
N ILE A 268 -1.10 -4.88 12.16
CA ILE A 268 -1.83 -4.74 13.43
C ILE A 268 -3.13 -5.53 13.30
N THR A 269 -3.45 -6.40 14.27
CA THR A 269 -4.71 -7.12 14.32
C THR A 269 -5.80 -6.31 15.00
N ASP A 270 -7.05 -6.71 14.81
CA ASP A 270 -8.22 -6.06 15.43
C ASP A 270 -8.14 -6.11 16.97
N GLN A 271 -7.70 -7.23 17.55
CA GLN A 271 -7.50 -7.36 19.00
C GLN A 271 -6.41 -6.40 19.51
N GLU A 272 -5.31 -6.28 18.78
CA GLU A 272 -4.22 -5.36 19.15
C GLU A 272 -4.63 -3.89 19.09
N ILE A 273 -5.60 -3.55 18.23
CA ILE A 273 -6.17 -2.19 18.26
C ILE A 273 -6.87 -1.92 19.58
N VAL A 274 -7.65 -2.86 20.06
CA VAL A 274 -8.34 -2.74 21.36
C VAL A 274 -7.33 -2.68 22.51
N ASP A 275 -6.30 -3.52 22.47
CA ASP A 275 -5.32 -3.64 23.54
C ASP A 275 -4.37 -2.42 23.62
N TYR A 276 -3.98 -1.86 22.49
CA TYR A 276 -2.91 -0.86 22.44
C TYR A 276 -3.38 0.57 22.10
N PHE A 277 -4.57 0.78 21.48
CA PHE A 277 -4.94 2.08 20.91
C PHE A 277 -6.29 2.64 21.39
N GLN A 278 -6.88 2.09 22.44
CA GLN A 278 -8.15 2.56 23.02
C GLN A 278 -8.22 4.08 23.23
N PRO A 279 -7.21 4.75 23.86
CA PRO A 279 -7.27 6.20 24.07
C PRO A 279 -7.25 7.01 22.78
N GLU A 280 -6.58 6.51 21.75
CA GLU A 280 -6.50 7.14 20.45
C GLU A 280 -7.81 7.01 19.68
N LEU A 281 -8.50 5.86 19.80
CA LEU A 281 -9.84 5.67 19.25
C LEU A 281 -10.85 6.63 19.87
N GLU A 282 -10.87 6.75 21.20
CA GLU A 282 -11.75 7.67 21.94
C GLU A 282 -11.51 9.12 21.52
N ARG A 283 -10.23 9.54 21.41
CA ARG A 283 -9.87 10.88 20.95
C ARG A 283 -10.36 11.14 19.52
N MET A 284 -10.11 10.21 18.60
CA MET A 284 -10.53 10.35 17.20
C MET A 284 -12.05 10.41 17.10
N GLY A 285 -12.78 9.56 17.84
CA GLY A 285 -14.23 9.56 17.91
C GLY A 285 -14.78 10.89 18.39
N LYS A 286 -14.24 11.41 19.51
CA LYS A 286 -14.65 12.71 20.06
C LYS A 286 -14.43 13.86 19.07
N GLN A 287 -13.32 13.86 18.32
CA GLN A 287 -13.04 14.92 17.35
C GLN A 287 -13.94 14.89 16.13
N ASN A 288 -14.46 13.72 15.78
CA ASN A 288 -15.30 13.53 14.59
C ASN A 288 -16.81 13.38 14.92
N GLY A 289 -17.18 13.37 16.21
CA GLY A 289 -18.57 13.16 16.63
C GLY A 289 -19.03 11.71 16.51
N TRP A 290 -18.09 10.75 16.55
CA TRP A 290 -18.34 9.30 16.48
C TRP A 290 -18.21 8.67 17.88
N ASP A 291 -18.99 7.64 18.14
CA ASP A 291 -18.72 6.77 19.27
C ASP A 291 -17.51 5.86 18.97
N ILE A 292 -17.06 5.12 19.98
CA ILE A 292 -15.85 4.29 19.84
C ILE A 292 -16.06 3.15 18.83
N GLN A 293 -17.25 2.56 18.82
CA GLN A 293 -17.58 1.47 17.90
C GLN A 293 -17.64 1.97 16.44
N GLU A 294 -18.24 3.12 16.22
CA GLU A 294 -18.26 3.76 14.90
C GLU A 294 -16.85 4.14 14.44
N THR A 295 -16.02 4.67 15.34
CA THR A 295 -14.61 4.99 15.05
C THR A 295 -13.84 3.75 14.60
N HIS A 296 -13.99 2.65 15.35
CA HIS A 296 -13.36 1.38 15.06
C HIS A 296 -13.84 0.82 13.71
N ASN A 297 -15.15 0.78 13.48
CA ASN A 297 -15.72 0.28 12.22
C ASN A 297 -15.25 1.08 11.00
N ARG A 298 -15.12 2.41 11.12
CA ARG A 298 -14.62 3.26 10.03
C ARG A 298 -13.13 3.03 9.76
N LEU A 299 -12.32 2.86 10.80
CA LEU A 299 -10.90 2.49 10.65
C LEU A 299 -10.75 1.11 10.03
N LYS A 300 -11.60 0.16 10.41
CA LYS A 300 -11.65 -1.19 9.83
C LYS A 300 -11.95 -1.12 8.34
N GLU A 301 -13.00 -0.44 7.93
CA GLU A 301 -13.37 -0.26 6.53
C GLU A 301 -12.23 0.37 5.69
N TYR A 302 -11.49 1.33 6.28
CA TYR A 302 -10.47 2.08 5.56
C TYR A 302 -9.13 1.37 5.45
N TYR A 303 -8.67 0.63 6.50
CA TYR A 303 -7.27 0.20 6.60
C TYR A 303 -7.05 -1.28 6.91
N ASP A 304 -8.13 -2.03 7.18
CA ASP A 304 -8.10 -3.45 7.49
C ASP A 304 -8.21 -4.34 6.23
N GLY A 305 -8.43 -5.64 6.44
CA GLY A 305 -8.84 -6.59 5.41
C GLY A 305 -7.70 -7.23 4.64
N TYR A 306 -6.46 -7.08 5.08
CA TYR A 306 -5.35 -7.87 4.55
C TYR A 306 -5.28 -9.25 5.20
N HIS A 307 -5.07 -10.28 4.37
CA HIS A 307 -4.84 -11.65 4.79
C HIS A 307 -3.61 -12.20 4.07
N PHE A 308 -2.78 -12.93 4.82
CA PHE A 308 -1.50 -13.45 4.32
C PHE A 308 -1.42 -14.98 4.33
N CYS A 309 -2.42 -15.67 4.90
CA CYS A 309 -2.48 -17.12 4.97
C CYS A 309 -3.93 -17.57 4.82
N GLU A 310 -4.18 -18.65 4.09
CA GLU A 310 -5.50 -19.23 3.89
C GLU A 310 -5.99 -20.02 5.10
N GLU A 311 -5.08 -20.59 5.89
CA GLU A 311 -5.39 -21.34 7.11
C GLU A 311 -5.66 -20.42 8.31
N ASN A 312 -5.10 -19.19 8.28
CA ASN A 312 -5.27 -18.18 9.31
C ASN A 312 -5.66 -16.84 8.69
N MET A 313 -6.95 -16.68 8.39
CA MET A 313 -7.54 -15.48 7.78
C MET A 313 -7.74 -14.35 8.81
N VAL A 314 -6.75 -14.11 9.67
CA VAL A 314 -6.79 -12.98 10.60
C VAL A 314 -6.75 -11.66 9.84
N ASP A 315 -7.67 -10.78 10.18
CA ASP A 315 -7.76 -9.42 9.64
C ASP A 315 -6.54 -8.60 10.10
N ILE A 316 -5.81 -8.01 9.15
CA ILE A 316 -4.60 -7.22 9.39
C ILE A 316 -4.77 -5.81 8.82
N TYR A 317 -4.58 -4.81 9.68
CA TYR A 317 -4.50 -3.41 9.29
C TYR A 317 -3.12 -3.03 8.77
N ASN A 318 -3.09 -2.15 7.78
CA ASN A 318 -1.84 -1.50 7.39
C ASN A 318 -1.39 -0.55 8.53
N PRO A 319 -0.24 -0.83 9.20
CA PRO A 319 0.17 -0.06 10.37
C PRO A 319 0.45 1.40 10.07
N TYR A 320 1.02 1.69 8.90
CA TYR A 320 1.37 3.06 8.52
C TYR A 320 0.11 3.92 8.35
N SER A 321 -0.88 3.44 7.62
CA SER A 321 -2.14 4.15 7.38
C SER A 321 -2.94 4.29 8.67
N PHE A 322 -3.07 3.21 9.44
CA PHE A 322 -3.77 3.20 10.72
C PHE A 322 -3.17 4.18 11.74
N ILE A 323 -1.86 4.15 11.95
CA ILE A 323 -1.17 5.04 12.89
C ILE A 323 -1.27 6.51 12.45
N ASN A 324 -1.18 6.79 11.14
CA ASN A 324 -1.38 8.14 10.61
C ASN A 324 -2.81 8.65 10.79
N ALA A 325 -3.81 7.78 10.60
CA ALA A 325 -5.21 8.13 10.82
C ALA A 325 -5.46 8.49 12.27
N LEU A 326 -4.98 7.70 13.21
CA LEU A 326 -5.05 8.01 14.64
C LEU A 326 -4.29 9.29 14.99
N ALA A 327 -3.07 9.48 14.47
CA ALA A 327 -2.26 10.67 14.76
C ALA A 327 -2.93 11.96 14.28
N GLN A 328 -3.60 11.92 13.12
CA GLN A 328 -4.28 13.07 12.52
C GLN A 328 -5.78 13.15 12.87
N SER A 329 -6.35 12.10 13.47
CA SER A 329 -7.79 11.91 13.69
C SER A 329 -8.61 12.12 12.41
N LYS A 330 -8.12 11.60 11.28
CA LYS A 330 -8.71 11.73 9.94
C LYS A 330 -8.59 10.44 9.15
N LEU A 331 -9.63 10.11 8.41
CA LEU A 331 -9.58 9.06 7.38
C LEU A 331 -9.06 9.67 6.06
N LYS A 332 -7.99 9.13 5.52
CA LYS A 332 -7.35 9.56 4.26
C LYS A 332 -6.59 8.40 3.62
N THR A 333 -6.26 8.54 2.35
CA THR A 333 -5.34 7.64 1.62
C THR A 333 -3.88 7.97 1.98
N PHE A 334 -3.36 7.37 3.06
CA PHE A 334 -1.96 7.57 3.49
C PHE A 334 -0.98 6.67 2.74
N TRP A 335 -1.42 5.46 2.38
CA TRP A 335 -0.59 4.47 1.73
C TRP A 335 -0.16 4.91 0.33
N ALA A 336 -1.08 5.48 -0.45
CA ALA A 336 -0.83 6.00 -1.80
C ALA A 336 0.31 7.01 -1.86
N SER A 337 0.35 7.94 -0.90
CA SER A 337 1.36 9.01 -0.87
C SER A 337 2.78 8.52 -0.57
N SER A 338 2.93 7.28 -0.12
CA SER A 338 4.20 6.75 0.40
C SER A 338 4.64 5.44 -0.22
N GLY A 339 3.80 4.77 -1.00
CA GLY A 339 4.00 3.37 -1.33
C GLY A 339 3.60 2.93 -2.74
N ALA A 340 3.02 3.80 -3.57
CA ALA A 340 2.74 3.44 -4.95
C ALA A 340 4.00 2.94 -5.63
N THR A 341 4.00 1.68 -6.05
CA THR A 341 5.17 1.10 -6.70
C THR A 341 5.38 1.77 -8.05
N SER A 342 6.60 2.18 -8.36
CA SER A 342 6.99 2.68 -9.69
C SER A 342 6.71 1.67 -10.83
N LEU A 343 6.45 0.42 -10.45
CA LEU A 343 6.14 -0.67 -11.38
C LEU A 343 4.66 -0.70 -11.79
N LEU A 344 3.72 -0.27 -10.94
CA LEU A 344 2.30 -0.38 -11.26
C LEU A 344 1.92 0.31 -12.57
N PRO A 345 2.40 1.53 -12.91
CA PRO A 345 2.16 2.13 -14.22
C PRO A 345 2.66 1.27 -15.39
N LYS A 346 3.79 0.53 -15.20
CA LYS A 346 4.33 -0.40 -16.21
C LYS A 346 3.44 -1.62 -16.41
N PHE A 347 2.72 -2.04 -15.37
CA PHE A 347 1.73 -3.12 -15.46
C PHE A 347 0.36 -2.62 -15.93
N VAL A 348 -0.05 -1.42 -15.52
CA VAL A 348 -1.33 -0.83 -15.95
C VAL A 348 -1.39 -0.64 -17.47
N SER A 349 -0.26 -0.33 -18.13
CA SER A 349 -0.21 -0.26 -19.59
C SER A 349 -0.38 -1.64 -20.27
N ASP A 350 0.07 -2.71 -19.60
CA ASP A 350 0.02 -4.09 -20.12
C ASP A 350 -1.23 -4.83 -19.61
N LEU A 351 -1.86 -4.36 -18.54
CA LEU A 351 -3.10 -4.92 -18.02
C LEU A 351 -4.19 -4.74 -19.07
N GLU A 352 -4.66 -5.86 -19.62
CA GLU A 352 -6.04 -5.95 -20.10
C GLU A 352 -6.95 -5.77 -18.89
N LEU A 353 -7.16 -4.50 -18.51
CA LEU A 353 -7.88 -4.11 -17.29
C LEU A 353 -9.34 -4.57 -17.39
N ARG A 354 -9.60 -5.76 -16.90
CA ARG A 354 -10.93 -6.16 -16.47
C ARG A 354 -11.14 -5.55 -15.08
N LEU A 355 -11.45 -4.25 -15.03
CA LEU A 355 -11.69 -3.53 -13.77
C LEU A 355 -12.79 -4.15 -12.90
N LYS A 356 -13.70 -4.93 -13.50
CA LYS A 356 -14.67 -5.76 -12.79
C LYS A 356 -14.05 -6.83 -11.89
N ASP A 357 -12.87 -7.34 -12.28
CA ASP A 357 -12.35 -8.60 -11.76
C ASP A 357 -11.41 -8.42 -10.57
N PHE A 358 -11.08 -7.18 -10.16
CA PHE A 358 -10.17 -6.96 -9.03
C PHE A 358 -10.72 -7.47 -7.69
N ASP A 359 -12.02 -7.57 -7.53
CA ASP A 359 -12.63 -8.14 -6.32
C ASP A 359 -12.86 -9.65 -6.42
N ASN A 360 -12.58 -10.27 -7.60
CA ASN A 360 -12.79 -11.69 -7.88
C ASN A 360 -11.65 -12.27 -8.73
N CYS A 361 -10.42 -11.85 -8.48
CA CYS A 361 -9.25 -12.43 -9.14
C CYS A 361 -9.00 -13.84 -8.60
N ALA A 362 -8.60 -14.74 -9.46
CA ALA A 362 -8.23 -16.10 -9.09
C ALA A 362 -6.81 -16.41 -9.56
N ILE A 363 -5.99 -17.01 -8.68
CA ILE A 363 -4.62 -17.43 -8.99
C ILE A 363 -4.37 -18.83 -8.44
N LEU A 364 -3.66 -19.66 -9.19
CA LEU A 364 -3.27 -20.99 -8.72
C LEU A 364 -2.30 -20.88 -7.54
N GLY A 365 -2.44 -21.75 -6.53
CA GLY A 365 -1.55 -21.82 -5.38
C GLY A 365 -0.09 -22.00 -5.79
N THR A 366 0.16 -22.88 -6.76
CA THR A 366 1.51 -23.07 -7.34
C THR A 366 2.08 -21.78 -7.94
N THR A 367 1.25 -20.91 -8.51
CA THR A 367 1.70 -19.63 -9.06
C THR A 367 2.01 -18.62 -7.95
N ILE A 368 1.16 -18.46 -6.96
CA ILE A 368 1.36 -17.46 -5.89
C ILE A 368 2.55 -17.80 -5.00
N GLU A 369 2.80 -19.09 -4.77
CA GLU A 369 3.88 -19.57 -3.90
C GLU A 369 5.23 -19.70 -4.62
N SER A 370 5.24 -20.13 -5.88
CA SER A 370 6.47 -20.48 -6.63
C SER A 370 6.87 -19.51 -7.71
N SER A 371 5.92 -18.77 -8.31
CA SER A 371 6.25 -17.87 -9.41
C SER A 371 6.81 -16.53 -8.91
N ASP A 372 7.69 -15.97 -9.73
CA ASP A 372 8.12 -14.59 -9.53
C ASP A 372 7.16 -13.61 -10.22
N VAL A 373 7.35 -12.35 -9.91
CA VAL A 373 6.58 -11.25 -10.47
C VAL A 373 6.63 -11.19 -12.01
N THR A 374 7.64 -11.79 -12.63
CA THR A 374 7.84 -11.76 -14.09
C THR A 374 7.06 -12.84 -14.82
N GLY A 375 6.78 -13.97 -14.14
CA GLY A 375 6.07 -15.12 -14.70
C GLY A 375 4.64 -15.33 -14.21
N GLY A 376 4.25 -14.71 -13.09
CA GLY A 376 2.97 -14.94 -12.41
C GLY A 376 1.80 -14.06 -12.84
N GLY A 377 2.01 -13.16 -13.81
CA GLY A 377 0.97 -12.26 -14.29
C GLY A 377 0.73 -11.04 -13.39
N PRO A 378 -0.19 -10.15 -13.82
CA PRO A 378 -0.49 -8.91 -13.10
C PRO A 378 -1.17 -9.13 -11.75
N GLU A 379 -1.96 -10.19 -11.57
CA GLU A 379 -2.64 -10.52 -10.32
C GLU A 379 -1.63 -10.82 -9.21
N LEU A 380 -0.57 -11.59 -9.53
CA LEU A 380 0.51 -11.88 -8.59
C LEU A 380 1.24 -10.59 -8.17
N PHE A 381 1.54 -9.71 -9.13
CA PHE A 381 2.16 -8.44 -8.85
C PHE A 381 1.29 -7.56 -7.95
N LEU A 382 -0.01 -7.46 -8.24
CA LEU A 382 -0.97 -6.68 -7.43
C LEU A 382 -1.08 -7.24 -6.01
N TYR A 383 -1.07 -8.58 -5.85
CA TYR A 383 -1.06 -9.22 -4.53
C TYR A 383 0.24 -8.91 -3.76
N GLN A 384 1.39 -9.16 -4.34
CA GLN A 384 2.68 -8.93 -3.68
C GLN A 384 2.89 -7.44 -3.33
N SER A 385 2.41 -6.55 -4.18
CA SER A 385 2.48 -5.09 -3.96
C SER A 385 1.45 -4.58 -2.93
N GLY A 386 0.45 -5.40 -2.56
CA GLY A 386 -0.56 -5.06 -1.57
C GLY A 386 -1.81 -4.36 -2.12
N TYR A 387 -2.01 -4.35 -3.44
CA TYR A 387 -3.28 -3.91 -4.04
C TYR A 387 -4.38 -4.97 -3.95
N LEU A 388 -3.98 -6.24 -3.93
CA LEU A 388 -4.86 -7.36 -3.67
C LEU A 388 -4.42 -8.11 -2.41
N THR A 389 -5.35 -8.85 -1.84
CA THR A 389 -5.15 -9.72 -0.68
C THR A 389 -5.91 -11.02 -0.87
N ILE A 390 -5.60 -12.04 -0.07
CA ILE A 390 -6.32 -13.31 -0.05
C ILE A 390 -7.73 -13.04 0.52
N LYS A 391 -8.77 -13.46 -0.21
CA LYS A 391 -10.18 -13.43 0.22
C LYS A 391 -10.74 -14.82 0.45
N GLY A 392 -10.05 -15.86 -0.01
CA GLY A 392 -10.41 -17.24 0.18
C GLY A 392 -9.46 -18.19 -0.55
N TYR A 393 -9.64 -19.49 -0.27
CA TYR A 393 -8.90 -20.57 -0.91
C TYR A 393 -9.81 -21.75 -1.16
N VAL A 394 -9.85 -22.21 -2.40
CA VAL A 394 -10.70 -23.34 -2.80
C VAL A 394 -9.97 -24.22 -3.81
N ASN A 395 -9.80 -25.49 -3.49
CA ASN A 395 -9.23 -26.50 -4.40
C ASN A 395 -7.89 -26.11 -5.06
N GLY A 396 -6.96 -25.52 -4.31
CA GLY A 396 -5.66 -25.11 -4.84
C GLY A 396 -5.65 -23.76 -5.54
N ILE A 397 -6.74 -22.98 -5.46
CA ILE A 397 -6.91 -21.68 -6.07
C ILE A 397 -7.12 -20.64 -4.98
N TYR A 398 -6.28 -19.61 -4.95
CA TYR A 398 -6.48 -18.41 -4.13
C TYR A 398 -7.46 -17.46 -4.83
N LEU A 399 -8.46 -17.04 -4.09
CA LEU A 399 -9.35 -15.96 -4.48
C LEU A 399 -8.79 -14.66 -3.92
N LEU A 400 -8.52 -13.70 -4.78
CA LEU A 400 -7.95 -12.41 -4.43
C LEU A 400 -8.96 -11.30 -4.62
N GLY A 401 -8.87 -10.26 -3.79
CA GLY A 401 -9.69 -9.06 -3.90
C GLY A 401 -9.00 -7.85 -3.26
N ILE A 402 -9.57 -6.68 -3.47
CA ILE A 402 -9.06 -5.43 -2.89
C ILE A 402 -9.25 -5.49 -1.37
N PRO A 403 -8.21 -5.18 -0.55
CA PRO A 403 -8.32 -5.32 0.90
C PRO A 403 -9.33 -4.35 1.54
N ASN A 404 -9.30 -3.07 1.17
CA ASN A 404 -10.04 -2.03 1.87
C ASN A 404 -10.29 -0.79 1.00
N HIS A 405 -10.95 0.20 1.60
CA HIS A 405 -11.35 1.45 0.93
C HIS A 405 -10.16 2.29 0.47
N GLU A 406 -9.12 2.42 1.30
CA GLU A 406 -7.90 3.19 0.94
C GLU A 406 -7.23 2.66 -0.33
N VAL A 407 -7.04 1.34 -0.38
CA VAL A 407 -6.39 0.68 -1.51
C VAL A 407 -7.28 0.75 -2.76
N ARG A 408 -8.60 0.58 -2.58
CA ARG A 408 -9.57 0.73 -3.67
C ARG A 408 -9.47 2.10 -4.30
N GLN A 409 -9.60 3.15 -3.53
CA GLN A 409 -9.46 4.52 -4.01
C GLN A 409 -8.12 4.73 -4.72
N THR A 410 -7.01 4.32 -4.11
CA THR A 410 -5.67 4.45 -4.70
C THR A 410 -5.55 3.75 -6.04
N LEU A 411 -6.06 2.52 -6.15
CA LEU A 411 -6.00 1.75 -7.39
C LEU A 411 -6.79 2.45 -8.51
N TYR A 412 -7.99 2.90 -8.21
CA TYR A 412 -8.82 3.58 -9.22
C TYR A 412 -8.30 4.98 -9.59
N GLU A 413 -7.69 5.72 -8.66
CA GLU A 413 -6.97 6.98 -8.96
C GLU A 413 -5.82 6.77 -9.96
N MET A 414 -5.17 5.61 -9.94
CA MET A 414 -4.11 5.27 -10.90
C MET A 414 -4.64 4.76 -12.24
N VAL A 415 -5.79 4.10 -12.21
CA VAL A 415 -6.39 3.51 -13.40
C VAL A 415 -7.13 4.54 -14.26
N LEU A 416 -7.80 5.51 -13.64
CA LEU A 416 -8.61 6.49 -14.36
C LEU A 416 -7.83 7.31 -15.40
N PRO A 417 -6.61 7.81 -15.12
CA PRO A 417 -5.79 8.49 -16.13
C PRO A 417 -5.45 7.59 -17.32
N ALA A 418 -5.22 6.31 -17.10
CA ALA A 418 -4.95 5.35 -18.17
C ALA A 418 -6.18 5.09 -19.04
N LEU A 419 -7.39 5.04 -18.45
CA LEU A 419 -8.65 4.95 -19.20
C LEU A 419 -8.95 6.22 -19.98
N ALA A 420 -8.72 7.38 -19.39
CA ALA A 420 -8.91 8.68 -20.04
C ALA A 420 -7.82 9.00 -21.06
N MET A 421 -6.72 8.23 -21.11
CA MET A 421 -5.53 8.52 -21.94
C MET A 421 -4.98 9.95 -21.69
N ARG A 422 -5.05 10.42 -20.44
CA ARG A 422 -4.62 11.76 -19.98
C ARG A 422 -3.70 11.67 -18.77
N GLN A 423 -3.06 12.79 -18.44
CA GLN A 423 -2.28 12.89 -17.20
C GLN A 423 -3.20 13.08 -16.00
N SER A 424 -2.80 12.54 -14.85
CA SER A 424 -3.55 12.63 -13.60
C SER A 424 -3.86 14.08 -13.19
N SER A 425 -2.91 15.01 -13.42
CA SER A 425 -3.07 16.43 -13.12
C SER A 425 -4.26 17.10 -13.81
N ASP A 426 -4.60 16.65 -15.02
CA ASP A 426 -5.66 17.27 -15.83
C ASP A 426 -7.07 16.94 -15.32
N LEU A 427 -7.18 15.83 -14.57
CA LEU A 427 -8.45 15.33 -14.06
C LEU A 427 -8.72 15.73 -12.61
N GLN A 428 -7.67 16.04 -11.83
CA GLN A 428 -7.76 16.22 -10.38
C GLN A 428 -8.73 17.29 -9.91
N SER A 429 -8.77 18.44 -10.59
CA SER A 429 -9.68 19.53 -10.21
C SER A 429 -11.14 19.15 -10.40
N THR A 430 -11.48 18.52 -11.53
CA THR A 430 -12.85 18.08 -11.82
C THR A 430 -13.29 16.95 -10.88
N GLN A 431 -12.39 16.02 -10.55
CA GLN A 431 -12.61 14.96 -9.55
C GLN A 431 -12.88 15.56 -8.15
N ALA A 432 -12.09 16.54 -7.72
CA ALA A 432 -12.27 17.19 -6.43
C ALA A 432 -13.62 17.92 -6.34
N PHE A 433 -14.05 18.63 -7.40
CA PHE A 433 -15.36 19.26 -7.46
C PHE A 433 -16.49 18.24 -7.50
N LEU A 434 -16.37 17.15 -8.26
CA LEU A 434 -17.36 16.07 -8.25
C LEU A 434 -17.57 15.51 -6.85
N ASN A 435 -16.48 15.20 -6.15
CA ASN A 435 -16.53 14.73 -4.76
C ASN A 435 -17.24 15.74 -3.84
N LEU A 436 -16.85 17.03 -3.93
CA LEU A 436 -17.47 18.09 -3.13
C LEU A 436 -18.97 18.21 -3.37
N TYR A 437 -19.40 18.20 -4.65
CA TYR A 437 -20.80 18.36 -5.00
C TYR A 437 -21.65 17.14 -4.63
N LEU A 438 -21.15 15.93 -4.77
CA LEU A 438 -21.86 14.73 -4.31
C LEU A 438 -21.99 14.70 -2.79
N ASN A 439 -20.96 15.08 -2.03
CA ASN A 439 -21.03 15.17 -0.58
C ASN A 439 -21.96 16.27 -0.07
N SER A 440 -22.12 17.37 -0.82
CA SER A 440 -23.04 18.48 -0.48
C SER A 440 -24.46 18.31 -1.06
N GLY A 441 -24.73 17.25 -1.84
CA GLY A 441 -26.01 17.02 -2.50
C GLY A 441 -26.29 17.96 -3.68
N ASN A 442 -25.30 18.71 -4.17
CA ASN A 442 -25.45 19.59 -5.33
C ASN A 442 -25.35 18.80 -6.64
N LEU A 443 -26.39 18.05 -6.96
CA LEU A 443 -26.43 17.15 -8.12
C LEU A 443 -26.28 17.87 -9.48
N PRO A 444 -26.86 19.06 -9.73
CA PRO A 444 -26.65 19.74 -11.02
C PRO A 444 -25.17 19.97 -11.34
N GLU A 445 -24.38 20.45 -10.37
CA GLU A 445 -22.95 20.68 -10.57
C GLU A 445 -22.16 19.35 -10.57
N ALA A 446 -22.56 18.36 -9.75
CA ALA A 446 -21.98 17.03 -9.79
C ALA A 446 -22.12 16.38 -11.17
N MET A 447 -23.31 16.47 -11.79
CA MET A 447 -23.55 15.90 -13.12
C MET A 447 -22.78 16.62 -14.22
N LYS A 448 -22.51 17.92 -14.10
CA LYS A 448 -21.62 18.65 -15.03
C LYS A 448 -20.19 18.11 -14.94
N CYS A 449 -19.67 17.91 -13.73
CA CYS A 449 -18.35 17.33 -13.53
C CYS A 449 -18.27 15.89 -14.05
N LEU A 450 -19.28 15.07 -13.74
CA LEU A 450 -19.35 13.69 -14.23
C LEU A 450 -19.40 13.62 -15.75
N LYS A 451 -20.19 14.50 -16.40
CA LYS A 451 -20.26 14.62 -17.86
C LYS A 451 -18.90 14.96 -18.46
N ALA A 452 -18.17 15.90 -17.87
CA ALA A 452 -16.82 16.27 -18.33
C ALA A 452 -15.85 15.09 -18.21
N LEU A 453 -15.83 14.39 -17.07
CA LEU A 453 -14.95 13.23 -16.85
C LEU A 453 -15.26 12.05 -17.77
N ILE A 454 -16.54 11.79 -18.08
CA ILE A 454 -16.93 10.74 -19.04
C ILE A 454 -16.48 11.13 -20.45
N ALA A 455 -16.63 12.41 -20.84
CA ALA A 455 -16.22 12.90 -22.15
C ALA A 455 -14.70 12.83 -22.38
N ASP A 456 -13.92 12.82 -21.32
CA ASP A 456 -12.47 12.67 -21.39
C ASP A 456 -12.02 11.23 -21.71
N VAL A 457 -12.90 10.22 -21.63
CA VAL A 457 -12.57 8.83 -21.99
C VAL A 457 -12.77 8.62 -23.50
N PRO A 458 -11.69 8.39 -24.28
CA PRO A 458 -11.80 8.29 -25.74
C PRO A 458 -12.65 7.08 -26.17
N TYR A 459 -13.53 7.30 -27.14
CA TYR A 459 -14.35 6.22 -27.72
C TYR A 459 -13.48 5.17 -28.43
N SER A 460 -12.29 5.57 -28.93
CA SER A 460 -11.32 4.71 -29.63
C SER A 460 -10.49 3.83 -28.68
N ASN A 461 -10.75 3.87 -27.39
CA ASN A 461 -10.06 2.97 -26.44
C ASN A 461 -10.42 1.52 -26.80
N LYS A 462 -9.44 0.82 -27.40
CA LYS A 462 -9.60 -0.56 -27.91
C LYS A 462 -10.07 -1.55 -26.84
N LYS A 463 -9.71 -1.31 -25.60
CA LYS A 463 -10.08 -2.16 -24.45
C LYS A 463 -11.57 -2.07 -24.12
N LEU A 464 -12.17 -0.91 -24.36
CA LEU A 464 -13.60 -0.66 -24.15
C LEU A 464 -14.45 -0.95 -25.39
N ALA A 465 -13.86 -1.05 -26.56
CA ALA A 465 -14.56 -1.17 -27.84
C ALA A 465 -15.32 -2.50 -28.01
N SER A 466 -14.91 -3.55 -27.30
CA SER A 466 -15.55 -4.88 -27.33
C SER A 466 -16.70 -5.03 -26.34
N MET A 467 -16.89 -4.05 -25.44
CA MET A 467 -17.93 -4.10 -24.41
C MET A 467 -19.27 -3.58 -24.96
N ASP A 468 -20.37 -4.08 -24.41
CA ASP A 468 -21.68 -3.43 -24.58
C ASP A 468 -21.63 -2.00 -24.07
N MET A 469 -22.35 -1.08 -24.74
CA MET A 469 -22.26 0.36 -24.47
C MET A 469 -22.69 0.71 -23.03
N GLU A 470 -23.72 0.05 -22.50
CA GLU A 470 -24.21 0.27 -21.14
C GLU A 470 -23.20 -0.23 -20.10
N GLU A 471 -22.62 -1.41 -20.35
CA GLU A 471 -21.54 -1.97 -19.54
C GLU A 471 -20.29 -1.07 -19.55
N ARG A 472 -19.92 -0.53 -20.71
CA ARG A 472 -18.83 0.43 -20.86
C ARG A 472 -19.03 1.68 -20.00
N TYR A 473 -20.21 2.28 -20.05
CA TYR A 473 -20.51 3.46 -19.23
C TYR A 473 -20.56 3.13 -17.75
N ARG A 474 -21.12 1.98 -17.36
CA ARG A 474 -21.11 1.52 -15.98
C ARG A 474 -19.69 1.40 -15.43
N LEU A 475 -18.79 0.83 -16.21
CA LEU A 475 -17.37 0.73 -15.86
C LEU A 475 -16.70 2.10 -15.70
N ILE A 476 -16.92 3.02 -16.65
CA ILE A 476 -16.33 4.38 -16.59
C ILE A 476 -16.85 5.12 -15.37
N ILE A 477 -18.16 5.15 -15.15
CA ILE A 477 -18.78 5.88 -14.04
C ILE A 477 -18.35 5.29 -12.69
N SER A 478 -18.38 3.96 -12.53
CA SER A 478 -17.93 3.33 -11.30
C SER A 478 -16.44 3.58 -11.01
N THR A 479 -15.60 3.60 -12.05
CA THR A 479 -14.17 3.96 -11.92
C THR A 479 -14.00 5.40 -11.43
N ILE A 480 -14.72 6.36 -12.02
CA ILE A 480 -14.69 7.75 -11.59
C ILE A 480 -15.12 7.89 -10.13
N LEU A 481 -16.24 7.26 -9.73
CA LEU A 481 -16.78 7.35 -8.38
C LEU A 481 -15.84 6.70 -7.33
N ASN A 482 -15.22 5.56 -7.65
CA ASN A 482 -14.18 4.96 -6.80
C ASN A 482 -12.93 5.84 -6.69
N ALA A 483 -12.47 6.43 -7.81
CA ALA A 483 -11.29 7.29 -7.83
C ALA A 483 -11.45 8.56 -6.99
N ILE A 484 -12.66 9.07 -6.84
CA ILE A 484 -12.95 10.21 -5.95
C ILE A 484 -13.22 9.78 -4.49
N GLY A 485 -13.04 8.50 -4.17
CA GLY A 485 -13.12 7.98 -2.79
C GLY A 485 -14.54 7.72 -2.29
N LEU A 486 -15.53 7.50 -3.16
CA LEU A 486 -16.82 6.99 -2.75
C LEU A 486 -16.77 5.47 -2.55
N ARG A 487 -17.56 4.96 -1.62
CA ARG A 487 -17.86 3.53 -1.58
C ARG A 487 -18.81 3.19 -2.73
N VAL A 488 -18.40 2.31 -3.61
CA VAL A 488 -19.15 1.96 -4.82
C VAL A 488 -19.39 0.45 -4.88
N GLU A 489 -20.65 0.06 -5.03
CA GLU A 489 -21.05 -1.31 -5.31
C GLU A 489 -21.71 -1.35 -6.71
N VAL A 490 -21.20 -2.23 -7.57
CA VAL A 490 -21.66 -2.37 -8.95
C VAL A 490 -22.51 -3.64 -9.09
N GLU A 491 -23.59 -3.57 -9.87
CA GLU A 491 -24.47 -4.70 -10.15
C GLU A 491 -25.04 -5.38 -8.89
N ARG A 492 -25.46 -4.57 -7.91
CA ARG A 492 -26.04 -5.10 -6.66
C ARG A 492 -27.33 -5.85 -6.92
N MET A 493 -27.32 -7.14 -6.59
CA MET A 493 -28.48 -8.02 -6.75
C MET A 493 -29.50 -7.79 -5.63
N LEU A 494 -30.77 -7.63 -6.01
CA LEU A 494 -31.92 -7.62 -5.11
C LEU A 494 -32.90 -8.71 -5.53
N SER A 495 -33.88 -9.01 -4.68
CA SER A 495 -34.99 -9.94 -5.02
C SER A 495 -35.85 -9.43 -6.18
N THR A 496 -35.88 -8.13 -6.42
CA THR A 496 -36.71 -7.44 -7.41
C THR A 496 -35.95 -7.06 -8.69
N GLY A 497 -34.61 -7.24 -8.71
CA GLY A 497 -33.80 -6.92 -9.87
C GLY A 497 -32.35 -6.64 -9.50
N ARG A 498 -31.65 -5.91 -10.35
CA ARG A 498 -30.24 -5.58 -10.19
C ARG A 498 -30.04 -4.08 -10.37
N ILE A 499 -29.45 -3.44 -9.35
CA ILE A 499 -29.08 -2.01 -9.40
C ILE A 499 -27.74 -1.89 -10.14
N ASP A 500 -27.60 -0.96 -11.07
CA ASP A 500 -26.36 -0.77 -11.81
C ASP A 500 -25.22 -0.30 -10.91
N ILE A 501 -25.45 0.78 -10.13
CA ILE A 501 -24.42 1.33 -9.23
C ILE A 501 -25.09 1.83 -7.94
N VAL A 502 -24.53 1.47 -6.79
CA VAL A 502 -24.80 2.13 -5.50
C VAL A 502 -23.53 2.90 -5.12
N ALA A 503 -23.63 4.20 -4.90
CA ALA A 503 -22.51 5.04 -4.48
C ALA A 503 -22.84 5.76 -3.17
N GLU A 504 -21.94 5.69 -2.20
CA GLU A 504 -22.19 6.18 -0.84
C GLU A 504 -21.20 7.29 -0.48
N THR A 505 -21.74 8.40 0.01
CA THR A 505 -21.01 9.47 0.72
C THR A 505 -21.26 9.36 2.22
N GLN A 506 -20.68 10.27 2.99
CA GLN A 506 -20.96 10.33 4.44
C GLN A 506 -22.43 10.64 4.74
N ALA A 507 -23.08 11.47 3.91
CA ALA A 507 -24.44 11.95 4.13
C ALA A 507 -25.50 11.28 3.24
N THR A 508 -25.13 10.78 2.07
CA THR A 508 -26.08 10.36 1.04
C THR A 508 -25.72 9.02 0.43
N ILE A 509 -26.74 8.20 0.16
CA ILE A 509 -26.67 6.98 -0.63
C ILE A 509 -27.31 7.27 -1.99
N TYR A 510 -26.54 7.14 -3.06
CA TYR A 510 -26.99 7.28 -4.43
C TYR A 510 -27.27 5.89 -5.02
N VAL A 511 -28.50 5.62 -5.38
CA VAL A 511 -28.94 4.42 -6.11
C VAL A 511 -29.06 4.82 -7.57
N ILE A 512 -28.11 4.38 -8.40
CA ILE A 512 -27.93 4.88 -9.77
C ILE A 512 -28.35 3.81 -10.76
N GLU A 513 -29.21 4.20 -11.70
CA GLU A 513 -29.64 3.39 -12.84
C GLU A 513 -29.18 4.06 -14.14
N LEU A 514 -28.53 3.30 -15.00
CA LEU A 514 -27.97 3.76 -16.28
C LEU A 514 -28.87 3.30 -17.43
N LYS A 515 -29.20 4.19 -18.35
CA LYS A 515 -29.98 3.86 -19.54
C LYS A 515 -29.44 4.56 -20.77
N LEU A 516 -29.31 3.81 -21.85
CA LEU A 516 -29.06 4.39 -23.17
C LEU A 516 -30.30 5.13 -23.67
N SER A 517 -30.11 6.20 -24.44
CA SER A 517 -31.23 6.98 -25.03
C SER A 517 -32.20 6.09 -25.82
N LYS A 518 -31.69 5.11 -26.59
CA LYS A 518 -32.50 4.13 -27.34
C LYS A 518 -33.32 3.21 -26.46
N ASN A 519 -32.94 3.01 -25.21
CA ASN A 519 -33.60 2.15 -24.23
C ASN A 519 -34.56 2.93 -23.31
N GLY A 520 -35.02 4.10 -23.74
CA GLY A 520 -35.96 4.98 -23.02
C GLY A 520 -35.30 5.96 -22.05
N GLY A 521 -33.98 6.00 -22.00
CA GLY A 521 -33.20 7.04 -21.33
C GLY A 521 -33.57 7.26 -19.87
N ARG A 522 -33.48 8.50 -19.40
CA ARG A 522 -33.77 8.94 -18.04
C ARG A 522 -35.13 8.43 -17.52
N LYS A 523 -36.18 8.50 -18.37
CA LYS A 523 -37.55 8.16 -17.99
C LYS A 523 -37.65 6.67 -17.61
N ALA A 524 -37.11 5.79 -18.45
CA ALA A 524 -37.10 4.34 -18.21
C ALA A 524 -36.26 3.98 -16.96
N GLY A 525 -35.14 4.70 -16.72
CA GLY A 525 -34.34 4.51 -15.50
C GLY A 525 -35.10 4.87 -14.22
N ILE A 526 -35.83 6.00 -14.21
CA ILE A 526 -36.68 6.40 -13.09
C ILE A 526 -37.78 5.36 -12.85
N GLU A 527 -38.48 4.92 -13.89
CA GLU A 527 -39.53 3.90 -13.83
C GLU A 527 -38.97 2.57 -13.26
N GLN A 528 -37.78 2.17 -13.66
CA GLN A 528 -37.15 0.94 -13.15
C GLN A 528 -36.81 1.03 -11.65
N ILE A 529 -36.25 2.16 -11.18
CA ILE A 529 -35.95 2.38 -9.75
C ILE A 529 -37.24 2.24 -8.92
N ILE A 530 -38.35 2.84 -9.39
CA ILE A 530 -39.64 2.84 -8.70
C ILE A 530 -40.28 1.44 -8.72
N ASN A 531 -40.42 0.85 -9.91
CA ASN A 531 -41.11 -0.41 -10.09
C ASN A 531 -40.44 -1.59 -9.39
N ASN A 532 -39.11 -1.59 -9.37
CA ASN A 532 -38.29 -2.59 -8.70
C ASN A 532 -37.97 -2.25 -7.25
N GLN A 533 -38.51 -1.16 -6.71
CA GLN A 533 -38.32 -0.73 -5.32
C GLN A 533 -36.86 -0.68 -4.88
N TYR A 534 -35.97 -0.20 -5.74
CA TYR A 534 -34.52 -0.21 -5.50
C TYR A 534 -34.08 0.60 -4.28
N LEU A 535 -34.91 1.53 -3.79
CA LEU A 535 -34.62 2.33 -2.59
C LEU A 535 -34.98 1.63 -1.27
N GLU A 536 -35.83 0.58 -1.30
CA GLU A 536 -36.32 -0.09 -0.09
C GLU A 536 -35.20 -0.59 0.85
N PRO A 537 -34.12 -1.24 0.37
CA PRO A 537 -33.06 -1.73 1.23
C PRO A 537 -32.33 -0.64 2.03
N PHE A 538 -32.47 0.60 1.61
CA PHE A 538 -31.75 1.74 2.20
C PHE A 538 -32.62 2.63 3.09
N LYS A 539 -33.94 2.40 3.17
CA LYS A 539 -34.87 3.23 3.95
C LYS A 539 -34.58 3.27 5.46
N SER A 540 -33.96 2.22 6.00
CA SER A 540 -33.54 2.18 7.40
C SER A 540 -32.27 2.99 7.69
N SER A 541 -31.60 3.50 6.67
CA SER A 541 -30.40 4.30 6.82
C SER A 541 -30.72 5.68 7.41
N LYS A 542 -29.84 6.18 8.27
CA LYS A 542 -29.90 7.58 8.76
C LYS A 542 -29.45 8.60 7.69
N ARG A 543 -28.86 8.12 6.59
CA ARG A 543 -28.39 8.94 5.48
C ARG A 543 -29.54 9.23 4.50
N GLN A 544 -29.43 10.33 3.77
CA GLN A 544 -30.34 10.62 2.68
C GLN A 544 -30.17 9.55 1.59
N VAL A 545 -31.28 9.08 1.02
CA VAL A 545 -31.29 8.13 -0.10
C VAL A 545 -31.84 8.81 -1.33
N ILE A 546 -31.09 8.76 -2.44
CA ILE A 546 -31.47 9.38 -3.71
C ILE A 546 -31.41 8.33 -4.82
N GLY A 547 -32.55 8.11 -5.48
CA GLY A 547 -32.61 7.35 -6.73
C GLY A 547 -32.26 8.24 -7.91
N LEU A 548 -31.21 7.93 -8.64
CA LEU A 548 -30.67 8.73 -9.73
C LEU A 548 -30.68 7.93 -11.04
N ALA A 549 -31.43 8.39 -12.04
CA ALA A 549 -31.37 7.84 -13.39
C ALA A 549 -30.47 8.70 -14.27
N ILE A 550 -29.51 8.09 -14.95
CA ILE A 550 -28.56 8.74 -15.86
C ILE A 550 -28.80 8.22 -17.28
N GLU A 551 -29.11 9.15 -18.18
CA GLU A 551 -29.26 8.87 -19.60
C GLU A 551 -27.92 9.07 -20.33
N LEU A 552 -27.58 8.09 -21.15
CA LEU A 552 -26.30 7.97 -21.84
C LEU A 552 -26.50 7.89 -23.35
N ASP A 553 -25.57 8.49 -24.09
CA ASP A 553 -25.57 8.49 -25.54
C ASP A 553 -25.31 7.10 -26.14
N ASP A 554 -26.07 6.74 -27.17
CA ASP A 554 -25.97 5.44 -27.84
C ASP A 554 -24.69 5.23 -28.63
N MET A 555 -23.99 6.30 -28.97
CA MET A 555 -22.78 6.33 -29.81
C MET A 555 -21.49 6.60 -29.00
N GLY A 556 -21.59 6.62 -27.67
CA GLY A 556 -20.41 6.85 -26.82
C GLY A 556 -20.04 8.31 -26.57
N LYS A 557 -20.92 9.27 -26.82
CA LYS A 557 -20.66 10.72 -26.65
C LYS A 557 -20.79 11.21 -25.20
N GLY A 558 -21.22 10.33 -24.28
CA GLY A 558 -21.27 10.61 -22.86
C GLY A 558 -22.65 10.80 -22.27
N LEU A 559 -22.75 11.57 -21.18
CA LEU A 559 -23.98 11.83 -20.45
C LEU A 559 -24.88 12.83 -21.22
N VAL A 560 -26.12 12.40 -21.48
CA VAL A 560 -27.15 13.19 -22.19
C VAL A 560 -28.02 13.96 -21.21
N ASP A 561 -28.71 13.24 -20.31
CA ASP A 561 -29.66 13.80 -19.35
C ASP A 561 -29.65 12.97 -18.04
N TRP A 562 -30.31 13.46 -17.01
CA TRP A 562 -30.41 12.79 -15.72
C TRP A 562 -31.65 13.26 -14.94
N GLY A 563 -32.02 12.49 -13.91
CA GLY A 563 -33.13 12.88 -13.05
C GLY A 563 -33.28 11.96 -11.83
N PHE A 564 -34.14 12.36 -10.90
CA PHE A 564 -34.36 11.57 -9.67
C PHE A 564 -35.66 10.77 -9.74
N ALA A 565 -35.63 9.62 -9.10
CA ALA A 565 -36.84 8.93 -8.69
C ALA A 565 -37.39 9.60 -7.42
N PRO A 566 -38.70 9.88 -7.33
CA PRO A 566 -39.31 10.32 -6.09
C PRO A 566 -39.11 9.27 -4.99
N VAL A 567 -38.78 9.73 -3.79
CA VAL A 567 -38.55 8.89 -2.59
C VAL A 567 -39.85 8.45 -1.98
#